data_b6a546e9db9bad2914858f8b89da2bb9
#
_entry.id   b6a546e9db9bad2914858f8b89da2bb9
#
_cell.length_a   1.000
_cell.length_b   1.000
_cell.length_c   1.000
_cell.angle_alpha   90.00
_cell.angle_beta   90.00
_cell.angle_gamma   90.00
#
_symmetry.space_group_name_H-M   'P 1'
#
loop_
_entity.id
_entity.type
_entity.pdbx_description
1 polymer ?
#
loop_
_entity_poly.entity_id
_entity_poly.type
_entity_poly.pdbx_seq_one_letter_code
_entity_poly.pdbx_strand_id
1 'polypeptide(L)'
;MAEPVDLWWARRQWSKALEIPYPIGCYRSDWERYPVLVRQYHPDLNSGITLTQVPPAAEVYLVWQCDLGHRFVATPDEQRQRPGQSRRRSSWCPECAAGATKRRAPAPSRSLSPVRPRSHRTPLRIVPPAGVVGEAFVSPLAPKPASAAEADLRHRLAKRLDIDFGLNAVRVPRPFFTHHEVWPDIVIDELRVAIEYDTTGRDGLEHVGRREETDRQKDRLLRAAGWEVIRIRCGKLKPIGPWDIVATGVSAKTVDRVIERLCEIRGDLIVECYRLTARLG
;
A
#
# COMPACT_ATOMS: atom_id res chain seq x y z
N MET A 1 -19.88 0.83 -22.42
CA MET A 1 -20.49 0.25 -21.19
C MET A 1 -19.34 -0.18 -20.30
N ALA A 2 -19.25 0.35 -19.09
CA ALA A 2 -18.17 0.00 -18.15
C ALA A 2 -18.27 -1.48 -17.72
N GLU A 3 -17.13 -2.14 -17.56
CA GLU A 3 -17.03 -3.56 -17.27
C GLU A 3 -15.96 -3.82 -16.21
N PRO A 4 -15.93 -4.99 -15.55
CA PRO A 4 -14.82 -5.39 -14.68
C PRO A 4 -13.48 -5.39 -15.41
N VAL A 5 -12.40 -5.06 -14.70
CA VAL A 5 -11.08 -4.85 -15.31
C VAL A 5 -10.51 -6.10 -15.97
N ASP A 6 -10.76 -7.27 -15.41
CA ASP A 6 -10.36 -8.57 -15.95
C ASP A 6 -11.07 -8.87 -17.30
N LEU A 7 -12.38 -8.60 -17.41
CA LEU A 7 -13.12 -8.73 -18.65
C LEU A 7 -12.67 -7.70 -19.70
N TRP A 8 -12.39 -6.47 -19.27
CA TRP A 8 -11.88 -5.42 -20.14
C TRP A 8 -10.51 -5.82 -20.75
N TRP A 9 -9.63 -6.42 -19.94
CA TRP A 9 -8.37 -6.98 -20.42
C TRP A 9 -8.59 -8.14 -21.39
N ALA A 10 -9.41 -9.14 -21.00
CA ALA A 10 -9.70 -10.30 -21.85
C ALA A 10 -10.21 -9.90 -23.23
N ARG A 11 -11.14 -8.94 -23.30
CA ARG A 11 -11.66 -8.42 -24.57
C ARG A 11 -10.57 -7.76 -25.43
N ARG A 12 -9.62 -7.06 -24.84
CA ARG A 12 -8.53 -6.41 -25.56
C ARG A 12 -7.45 -7.36 -26.06
N GLN A 13 -7.29 -8.53 -25.44
CA GLN A 13 -6.39 -9.58 -25.94
C GLN A 13 -6.75 -10.06 -27.35
N TRP A 14 -8.01 -9.96 -27.75
CA TRP A 14 -8.45 -10.31 -29.11
C TRP A 14 -8.04 -9.27 -30.17
N SER A 15 -7.66 -8.08 -29.75
CA SER A 15 -7.16 -7.03 -30.63
C SER A 15 -5.67 -7.23 -30.83
N LYS A 16 -5.25 -7.85 -31.93
CA LYS A 16 -3.88 -8.29 -32.27
C LYS A 16 -2.77 -7.23 -32.23
N ALA A 17 -3.03 -5.99 -31.83
CA ALA A 17 -2.12 -4.87 -31.91
C ALA A 17 -1.63 -4.34 -30.55
N LEU A 18 -2.06 -4.88 -29.42
CA LEU A 18 -1.74 -4.35 -28.10
C LEU A 18 -1.15 -5.43 -27.21
N GLU A 19 0.02 -5.19 -26.63
CA GLU A 19 0.54 -5.98 -25.49
C GLU A 19 -0.40 -5.79 -24.31
N ILE A 20 -1.04 -6.87 -23.87
CA ILE A 20 -2.00 -6.84 -22.75
C ILE A 20 -1.64 -7.96 -21.78
N PRO A 21 -1.66 -7.67 -20.47
CA PRO A 21 -1.91 -6.37 -19.82
C PRO A 21 -0.85 -5.32 -20.19
N TYR A 22 -1.24 -4.04 -20.22
CA TYR A 22 -0.27 -2.96 -20.46
C TYR A 22 0.87 -3.04 -19.46
N PRO A 23 2.13 -2.68 -19.86
CA PRO A 23 3.26 -2.64 -18.97
C PRO A 23 3.01 -1.76 -17.75
N ILE A 24 3.54 -2.17 -16.60
CA ILE A 24 3.50 -1.36 -15.38
C ILE A 24 4.19 -0.02 -15.65
N GLY A 25 3.54 1.07 -15.30
CA GLY A 25 4.06 2.42 -15.54
C GLY A 25 3.64 3.06 -16.86
N CYS A 26 2.99 2.33 -17.75
CA CYS A 26 2.56 2.82 -19.09
C CYS A 26 1.81 4.16 -19.03
N TYR A 27 0.93 4.34 -18.04
CA TYR A 27 0.13 5.56 -17.83
C TYR A 27 0.53 6.33 -16.58
N ARG A 28 1.78 6.21 -16.11
CA ARG A 28 2.25 6.87 -14.88
C ARG A 28 2.08 8.39 -14.94
N SER A 29 2.58 9.02 -15.99
CA SER A 29 2.49 10.47 -16.17
C SER A 29 1.05 11.00 -16.21
N ASP A 30 0.13 10.19 -16.74
CA ASP A 30 -1.27 10.58 -16.82
C ASP A 30 -1.94 10.55 -15.43
N TRP A 31 -1.51 9.64 -14.54
CA TRP A 31 -2.02 9.53 -13.19
C TRP A 31 -1.38 10.49 -12.19
N GLU A 32 -0.19 11.01 -12.44
CA GLU A 32 0.48 12.01 -11.58
C GLU A 32 -0.38 13.26 -11.34
N ARG A 33 -1.27 13.60 -12.26
CA ARG A 33 -2.23 14.70 -12.14
C ARG A 33 -3.32 14.45 -11.10
N TYR A 34 -3.47 13.20 -10.62
CA TYR A 34 -4.55 12.76 -9.74
C TYR A 34 -4.01 12.10 -8.46
N PRO A 35 -3.22 12.80 -7.63
CA PRO A 35 -2.54 12.19 -6.49
C PRO A 35 -3.51 11.61 -5.44
N VAL A 36 -4.74 12.15 -5.34
CA VAL A 36 -5.77 11.60 -4.45
C VAL A 36 -6.24 10.24 -4.95
N LEU A 37 -6.42 10.07 -6.27
CA LEU A 37 -6.86 8.80 -6.87
C LEU A 37 -5.76 7.74 -6.75
N VAL A 38 -4.51 8.13 -6.96
CA VAL A 38 -3.36 7.23 -6.77
C VAL A 38 -3.34 6.67 -5.35
N ARG A 39 -3.64 7.49 -4.33
CA ARG A 39 -3.73 7.04 -2.93
C ARG A 39 -4.95 6.17 -2.62
N GLN A 40 -6.04 6.35 -3.35
CA GLN A 40 -7.28 5.59 -3.16
C GLN A 40 -7.31 4.28 -3.91
N TYR A 41 -6.37 4.08 -4.82
CA TYR A 41 -6.27 2.85 -5.59
C TYR A 41 -5.33 1.85 -4.92
N HIS A 42 -5.75 0.60 -4.89
CA HIS A 42 -4.99 -0.50 -4.30
C HIS A 42 -5.02 -1.71 -5.24
N PRO A 43 -3.87 -2.15 -5.75
CA PRO A 43 -3.79 -3.28 -6.68
C PRO A 43 -4.39 -4.57 -6.14
N ASP A 44 -4.24 -4.84 -4.84
CA ASP A 44 -4.79 -6.04 -4.18
C ASP A 44 -6.33 -6.07 -4.17
N LEU A 45 -7.00 -4.92 -4.30
CA LEU A 45 -8.44 -4.84 -4.48
C LEU A 45 -8.87 -4.96 -5.95
N ASN A 46 -7.91 -5.00 -6.88
CA ASN A 46 -8.12 -4.97 -8.32
C ASN A 46 -7.30 -6.08 -9.02
N SER A 47 -7.34 -7.30 -8.48
CA SER A 47 -6.69 -8.50 -9.06
C SER A 47 -5.18 -8.35 -9.32
N GLY A 48 -4.48 -7.50 -8.53
CA GLY A 48 -3.05 -7.24 -8.69
C GLY A 48 -2.71 -6.22 -9.79
N ILE A 49 -3.68 -5.70 -10.52
CA ILE A 49 -3.46 -4.72 -11.58
C ILE A 49 -3.06 -3.39 -10.95
N THR A 50 -1.97 -2.78 -11.41
CA THR A 50 -1.55 -1.46 -10.95
C THR A 50 -2.32 -0.36 -11.68
N LEU A 51 -2.57 0.78 -11.01
CA LEU A 51 -3.29 1.89 -11.61
C LEU A 51 -2.58 2.41 -12.87
N THR A 52 -1.25 2.34 -12.89
CA THR A 52 -0.44 2.79 -14.03
C THR A 52 -0.54 1.90 -15.28
N GLN A 53 -1.20 0.74 -15.18
CA GLN A 53 -1.55 -0.10 -16.33
C GLN A 53 -2.93 0.23 -16.91
N VAL A 54 -3.69 1.11 -16.28
CA VAL A 54 -5.06 1.45 -16.70
C VAL A 54 -5.09 2.89 -17.17
N PRO A 55 -5.53 3.17 -18.42
CA PRO A 55 -5.69 4.55 -18.87
C PRO A 55 -6.69 5.32 -17.99
N PRO A 56 -6.47 6.61 -17.68
CA PRO A 56 -7.43 7.40 -16.91
C PRO A 56 -8.80 7.56 -17.55
N ALA A 57 -8.90 7.32 -18.87
CA ALA A 57 -10.17 7.35 -19.62
C ALA A 57 -10.79 5.95 -19.83
N ALA A 58 -10.26 4.92 -19.16
CA ALA A 58 -10.78 3.56 -19.33
C ALA A 58 -12.20 3.42 -18.76
N GLU A 59 -13.08 2.80 -19.51
CA GLU A 59 -14.43 2.42 -19.06
C GLU A 59 -14.39 1.06 -18.35
N VAL A 60 -13.68 1.02 -17.22
CA VAL A 60 -13.55 -0.18 -16.40
C VAL A 60 -13.97 0.10 -14.98
N TYR A 61 -14.59 -0.86 -14.32
CA TYR A 61 -14.89 -0.78 -12.91
C TYR A 61 -13.66 -1.12 -12.08
N LEU A 62 -13.25 -0.19 -11.24
CA LEU A 62 -12.16 -0.35 -10.28
C LEU A 62 -12.69 -0.21 -8.86
N VAL A 63 -12.11 -0.96 -7.94
CA VAL A 63 -12.39 -0.84 -6.50
C VAL A 63 -11.46 0.21 -5.92
N TRP A 64 -12.05 1.22 -5.31
CA TRP A 64 -11.36 2.32 -4.64
C TRP A 64 -11.56 2.22 -3.13
N GLN A 65 -10.60 2.69 -2.36
CA GLN A 65 -10.71 2.81 -0.91
C GLN A 65 -10.31 4.20 -0.45
N CYS A 66 -11.21 4.90 0.23
CA CYS A 66 -10.90 6.23 0.75
C CYS A 66 -10.05 6.17 2.03
N ASP A 67 -9.55 7.32 2.46
CA ASP A 67 -8.74 7.47 3.68
C ASP A 67 -9.46 7.02 4.98
N LEU A 68 -10.77 6.87 4.99
CA LEU A 68 -11.56 6.33 6.11
C LEU A 68 -11.85 4.83 5.98
N GLY A 69 -11.31 4.19 4.95
CA GLY A 69 -11.48 2.74 4.73
C GLY A 69 -12.74 2.34 3.96
N HIS A 70 -13.61 3.28 3.56
CA HIS A 70 -14.78 2.94 2.75
C HIS A 70 -14.35 2.43 1.38
N ARG A 71 -14.88 1.27 0.98
CA ARG A 71 -14.63 0.68 -0.35
C ARG A 71 -15.83 0.96 -1.25
N PHE A 72 -15.56 1.34 -2.47
CA PHE A 72 -16.60 1.62 -3.47
C PHE A 72 -16.08 1.34 -4.87
N VAL A 73 -17.01 1.07 -5.79
CA VAL A 73 -16.70 0.80 -7.19
C VAL A 73 -17.02 2.05 -8.01
N ALA A 74 -16.09 2.41 -8.89
CA ALA A 74 -16.27 3.49 -9.85
C ALA A 74 -15.33 3.32 -11.04
N THR A 75 -15.69 3.87 -12.20
CA THR A 75 -14.72 3.98 -13.29
C THR A 75 -13.69 5.09 -13.00
N PRO A 76 -12.51 5.06 -13.65
CA PRO A 76 -11.55 6.16 -13.60
C PRO A 76 -12.18 7.52 -13.88
N ASP A 77 -13.06 7.61 -14.86
CA ASP A 77 -13.72 8.85 -15.25
C ASP A 77 -14.71 9.36 -14.19
N GLU A 78 -15.60 8.50 -13.70
CA GLU A 78 -16.51 8.83 -12.61
C GLU A 78 -15.74 9.33 -11.37
N GLN A 79 -14.64 8.66 -11.05
CA GLN A 79 -13.84 9.03 -9.88
C GLN A 79 -13.12 10.38 -10.08
N ARG A 80 -12.64 10.68 -11.29
CA ARG A 80 -12.05 11.99 -11.61
C ARG A 80 -13.06 13.16 -11.52
N GLN A 81 -14.30 12.91 -11.89
CA GLN A 81 -15.37 13.91 -11.92
C GLN A 81 -16.07 14.08 -10.56
N ARG A 82 -16.03 13.06 -9.70
CA ARG A 82 -16.77 13.00 -8.43
C ARG A 82 -16.61 14.23 -7.51
N PRO A 83 -15.42 14.84 -7.32
CA PRO A 83 -15.29 15.97 -6.42
C PRO A 83 -15.98 17.26 -6.89
N GLY A 84 -16.37 17.35 -8.15
CA GLY A 84 -16.98 18.54 -8.73
C GLY A 84 -16.10 19.79 -8.52
N GLN A 85 -16.71 20.98 -8.41
CA GLN A 85 -15.98 22.23 -8.24
C GLN A 85 -15.38 22.40 -6.83
N SER A 86 -15.95 21.79 -5.80
CA SER A 86 -15.55 22.06 -4.41
C SER A 86 -14.29 21.32 -3.95
N ARG A 87 -13.87 20.28 -4.65
CA ARG A 87 -12.67 19.42 -4.40
C ARG A 87 -12.34 19.19 -2.92
N ARG A 88 -13.36 19.06 -2.07
CA ARG A 88 -13.16 18.76 -0.65
C ARG A 88 -12.68 17.31 -0.49
N ARG A 89 -11.88 17.05 0.54
CA ARG A 89 -11.33 15.71 0.82
C ARG A 89 -12.42 14.63 0.91
N SER A 90 -13.58 14.94 1.50
CA SER A 90 -14.74 14.06 1.60
C SER A 90 -15.43 13.78 0.27
N SER A 91 -15.31 14.66 -0.73
CA SER A 91 -16.04 14.51 -2.01
C SER A 91 -15.49 13.42 -2.93
N TRP A 92 -14.33 12.84 -2.61
CA TRP A 92 -13.73 11.74 -3.36
C TRP A 92 -14.27 10.34 -3.02
N CYS A 93 -15.12 10.24 -1.99
CA CYS A 93 -15.76 9.00 -1.57
C CYS A 93 -17.27 9.24 -1.42
N PRO A 94 -18.14 8.38 -2.00
CA PRO A 94 -19.59 8.57 -1.92
C PRO A 94 -20.12 8.55 -0.48
N GLU A 95 -19.59 7.65 0.36
CA GLU A 95 -20.01 7.55 1.76
C GLU A 95 -19.55 8.75 2.60
N CYS A 96 -18.31 9.22 2.39
CA CYS A 96 -17.82 10.42 3.04
C CYS A 96 -18.61 11.66 2.62
N ALA A 97 -18.99 11.76 1.34
CA ALA A 97 -19.79 12.86 0.82
C ALA A 97 -21.20 12.84 1.43
N ALA A 98 -21.85 11.69 1.50
CA ALA A 98 -23.16 11.52 2.14
C ALA A 98 -23.12 11.86 3.65
N GLY A 99 -22.07 11.44 4.36
CA GLY A 99 -21.87 11.79 5.78
C GLY A 99 -21.64 13.27 6.02
N ALA A 100 -20.96 13.97 5.10
CA ALA A 100 -20.74 15.41 5.17
C ALA A 100 -22.04 16.22 4.95
N THR A 101 -22.93 15.75 4.08
CA THR A 101 -24.22 16.36 3.81
C THR A 101 -25.17 16.23 5.01
N LYS A 102 -25.19 15.07 5.68
CA LYS A 102 -25.99 14.85 6.89
C LYS A 102 -25.59 15.74 8.06
N ARG A 103 -24.30 16.09 8.18
CA ARG A 103 -23.79 17.01 9.22
C ARG A 103 -24.12 18.49 8.96
N ARG A 104 -24.58 18.83 7.76
CA ARG A 104 -24.89 20.21 7.35
C ARG A 104 -26.37 20.56 7.37
N ALA A 105 -27.25 19.58 7.63
CA ALA A 105 -28.67 19.84 7.85
C ALA A 105 -28.84 20.62 9.17
N PRO A 106 -29.54 21.79 9.18
CA PRO A 106 -29.78 22.52 10.42
C PRO A 106 -30.58 21.60 11.36
N ALA A 107 -30.08 21.43 12.59
CA ALA A 107 -30.81 20.73 13.61
C ALA A 107 -32.12 21.48 13.90
N PRO A 108 -33.29 20.81 13.99
CA PRO A 108 -34.51 21.46 14.43
C PRO A 108 -34.27 21.98 15.84
N SER A 109 -34.62 23.27 16.06
CA SER A 109 -34.54 23.90 17.35
C SER A 109 -35.36 23.11 18.39
N ARG A 110 -34.69 22.40 19.26
CA ARG A 110 -35.31 21.74 20.43
C ARG A 110 -35.22 22.68 21.61
N SER A 111 -36.38 22.97 22.19
CA SER A 111 -36.58 23.64 23.44
C SER A 111 -35.73 23.07 24.57
N LEU A 112 -35.18 23.98 25.38
CA LEU A 112 -34.33 23.72 26.52
C LEU A 112 -35.05 22.89 27.58
N SER A 113 -34.62 21.65 27.80
CA SER A 113 -34.82 20.91 29.03
C SER A 113 -33.48 20.70 29.73
N PRO A 114 -33.41 20.75 31.09
CA PRO A 114 -32.11 20.77 31.77
C PRO A 114 -31.37 19.45 31.67
N VAL A 115 -30.15 19.52 31.14
CA VAL A 115 -29.27 18.38 30.91
C VAL A 115 -28.54 18.04 32.20
N ARG A 116 -28.73 16.79 32.68
CA ARG A 116 -27.83 16.15 33.65
C ARG A 116 -26.38 16.07 33.05
N PRO A 117 -25.34 16.31 33.83
CA PRO A 117 -23.96 16.24 33.32
C PRO A 117 -23.61 14.79 33.00
N ARG A 118 -23.47 14.47 31.72
CA ARG A 118 -22.79 13.26 31.26
C ARG A 118 -21.30 13.44 31.45
N SER A 119 -20.67 12.51 32.16
CA SER A 119 -19.21 12.41 32.26
C SER A 119 -18.59 12.42 30.86
N HIS A 120 -17.85 13.47 30.56
CA HIS A 120 -17.06 13.58 29.36
C HIS A 120 -15.94 12.53 29.38
N ARG A 121 -16.16 11.39 28.69
CA ARG A 121 -15.02 10.69 28.13
C ARG A 121 -14.49 11.57 27.03
N THR A 122 -13.41 12.29 27.32
CA THR A 122 -12.61 13.00 26.33
C THR A 122 -12.23 12.00 25.24
N PRO A 123 -12.62 12.17 23.96
CA PRO A 123 -12.07 11.34 22.91
C PRO A 123 -10.56 11.53 22.95
N LEU A 124 -9.82 10.44 23.07
CA LEU A 124 -8.36 10.45 22.94
C LEU A 124 -8.05 11.20 21.65
N ARG A 125 -7.57 12.42 21.77
CA ARG A 125 -7.09 13.22 20.66
C ARG A 125 -5.85 12.52 20.17
N ILE A 126 -5.99 11.68 19.11
CA ILE A 126 -4.84 11.12 18.41
C ILE A 126 -4.13 12.32 17.80
N VAL A 127 -3.10 12.78 18.50
CA VAL A 127 -2.19 13.82 17.99
C VAL A 127 -1.48 13.16 16.82
N PRO A 128 -1.55 13.72 15.59
CA PRO A 128 -0.73 13.20 14.50
C PRO A 128 0.72 13.26 14.96
N PRO A 129 1.50 12.20 14.85
CA PRO A 129 2.91 12.23 15.23
C PRO A 129 3.62 13.32 14.42
N ALA A 130 4.50 14.07 15.07
CA ALA A 130 5.40 14.99 14.40
C ALA A 130 6.24 14.21 13.39
N GLY A 131 6.13 14.52 12.08
CA GLY A 131 6.88 13.87 11.01
C GLY A 131 6.09 13.81 9.70
N VAL A 132 6.79 13.57 8.60
CA VAL A 132 6.23 13.52 7.25
C VAL A 132 5.72 12.11 6.96
N VAL A 133 4.54 12.00 6.35
CA VAL A 133 4.01 10.71 5.87
C VAL A 133 4.98 10.12 4.84
N GLY A 134 5.32 8.85 5.02
CA GLY A 134 6.31 8.15 4.21
C GLY A 134 7.74 8.26 4.72
N GLU A 135 8.01 9.06 5.74
CA GLU A 135 9.32 9.11 6.38
C GLU A 135 9.67 7.78 7.05
N ALA A 136 10.86 7.26 6.76
CA ALA A 136 11.43 6.11 7.44
C ALA A 136 12.26 6.59 8.63
N PHE A 137 12.22 5.87 9.74
CA PHE A 137 12.91 6.25 10.97
C PHE A 137 13.12 5.05 11.89
N VAL A 138 13.86 5.27 12.97
CA VAL A 138 14.02 4.28 14.05
C VAL A 138 12.94 4.52 15.10
N SER A 139 11.99 3.60 15.21
CA SER A 139 10.93 3.65 16.22
C SER A 139 11.31 2.78 17.42
N PRO A 140 11.20 3.33 18.65
CA PRO A 140 11.36 2.53 19.87
C PRO A 140 10.17 1.58 20.10
N LEU A 141 9.08 1.76 19.37
CA LEU A 141 7.88 0.93 19.46
C LEU A 141 7.95 -0.30 18.55
N ALA A 142 8.87 -0.31 17.58
CA ALA A 142 9.04 -1.44 16.67
C ALA A 142 9.40 -2.72 17.46
N PRO A 143 8.74 -3.84 17.15
CA PRO A 143 9.12 -5.12 17.73
C PRO A 143 10.56 -5.46 17.37
N LYS A 144 11.25 -6.18 18.27
CA LYS A 144 12.57 -6.71 17.92
C LYS A 144 12.42 -7.72 16.78
N PRO A 145 13.43 -7.82 15.88
CA PRO A 145 13.41 -8.82 14.81
C PRO A 145 13.03 -10.20 15.36
N ALA A 146 11.95 -10.77 14.82
CA ALA A 146 11.31 -11.93 15.45
C ALA A 146 12.01 -13.24 15.10
N SER A 147 12.73 -13.30 13.95
CA SER A 147 13.28 -14.56 13.47
C SER A 147 14.73 -14.49 13.01
N ALA A 148 15.44 -15.62 13.15
CA ALA A 148 16.78 -15.80 12.59
C ALA A 148 16.79 -15.65 11.06
N ALA A 149 15.68 -15.99 10.40
CA ALA A 149 15.55 -15.86 8.96
C ALA A 149 15.52 -14.41 8.49
N GLU A 150 14.80 -13.54 9.20
CA GLU A 150 14.80 -12.08 8.93
C GLU A 150 16.20 -11.49 9.10
N ALA A 151 16.91 -11.89 10.17
CA ALA A 151 18.28 -11.46 10.42
C ALA A 151 19.25 -11.95 9.31
N ASP A 152 19.11 -13.20 8.85
CA ASP A 152 19.91 -13.75 7.75
C ASP A 152 19.61 -13.04 6.43
N LEU A 153 18.33 -12.78 6.12
CA LEU A 153 17.93 -12.03 4.93
C LEU A 153 18.56 -10.63 4.93
N ARG A 154 18.42 -9.89 6.03
CA ARG A 154 19.00 -8.55 6.20
C ARG A 154 20.52 -8.57 6.02
N HIS A 155 21.20 -9.52 6.66
CA HIS A 155 22.63 -9.69 6.54
C HIS A 155 23.09 -9.97 5.10
N ARG A 156 22.37 -10.82 4.37
CA ARG A 156 22.67 -11.14 2.97
C ARG A 156 22.43 -9.97 2.03
N LEU A 157 21.38 -9.19 2.27
CA LEU A 157 21.12 -7.95 1.50
C LEU A 157 22.19 -6.90 1.78
N ALA A 158 22.61 -6.72 3.03
CA ALA A 158 23.70 -5.80 3.41
C ALA A 158 25.07 -6.16 2.80
N LYS A 159 25.28 -7.41 2.40
CA LYS A 159 26.47 -7.82 1.63
C LYS A 159 26.39 -7.48 0.14
N ARG A 160 25.23 -7.12 -0.36
CA ARG A 160 24.97 -6.88 -1.78
C ARG A 160 24.64 -5.42 -2.08
N LEU A 161 24.15 -4.70 -1.09
CA LEU A 161 23.66 -3.33 -1.22
C LEU A 161 24.28 -2.43 -0.15
N ASP A 162 24.77 -1.27 -0.59
CA ASP A 162 25.26 -0.19 0.28
C ASP A 162 24.09 0.71 0.70
N ILE A 163 23.32 0.24 1.66
CA ILE A 163 22.07 0.84 2.13
C ILE A 163 22.02 0.79 3.64
N ASP A 164 21.37 1.76 4.27
CA ASP A 164 21.13 1.75 5.73
C ASP A 164 19.98 0.78 6.08
N PHE A 165 20.31 -0.36 6.65
CA PHE A 165 19.36 -1.34 7.18
C PHE A 165 18.97 -1.10 8.65
N GLY A 166 19.33 0.03 9.24
CA GLY A 166 19.05 0.34 10.65
C GLY A 166 17.63 0.86 10.90
N LEU A 167 16.96 1.36 9.86
CA LEU A 167 15.59 1.85 9.96
C LEU A 167 14.59 0.69 10.14
N ASN A 168 13.54 0.92 10.94
CA ASN A 168 12.58 -0.14 11.31
C ASN A 168 11.11 0.30 11.29
N ALA A 169 10.82 1.53 10.90
CA ALA A 169 9.48 2.09 10.89
C ALA A 169 9.25 3.03 9.71
N VAL A 170 8.02 3.08 9.23
CA VAL A 170 7.56 4.03 8.22
C VAL A 170 6.31 4.75 8.73
N ARG A 171 6.27 6.09 8.65
CA ARG A 171 5.09 6.88 8.99
C ARG A 171 4.00 6.70 7.96
N VAL A 172 2.79 6.43 8.45
CA VAL A 172 1.63 6.16 7.58
C VAL A 172 0.54 7.22 7.79
N PRO A 173 -0.25 7.49 6.72
CA PRO A 173 -1.25 8.57 6.76
C PRO A 173 -2.44 8.27 7.66
N ARG A 174 -2.65 7.00 8.02
CA ARG A 174 -3.74 6.52 8.89
C ARG A 174 -3.18 5.56 9.92
N PRO A 175 -3.83 5.45 11.08
CA PRO A 175 -3.38 4.49 12.09
C PRO A 175 -3.43 3.05 11.57
N PHE A 176 -2.34 2.33 11.80
CA PHE A 176 -2.32 0.88 11.77
C PHE A 176 -2.52 0.43 13.23
N PHE A 177 -3.67 -0.19 13.52
CA PHE A 177 -4.20 -0.33 14.89
C PHE A 177 -4.27 1.03 15.60
N THR A 178 -3.35 1.33 16.51
CA THR A 178 -3.30 2.56 17.30
C THR A 178 -2.12 3.48 16.94
N HIS A 179 -1.23 3.05 16.03
CA HIS A 179 0.00 3.75 15.69
C HIS A 179 -0.05 4.37 14.31
N HIS A 180 0.46 5.59 14.15
CA HIS A 180 0.65 6.25 12.85
C HIS A 180 1.96 5.84 12.18
N GLU A 181 2.39 4.62 12.44
CA GLU A 181 3.58 4.00 11.88
C GLU A 181 3.33 2.50 11.65
N VAL A 182 4.05 1.93 10.73
CA VAL A 182 4.14 0.48 10.51
C VAL A 182 5.59 0.04 10.59
N TRP A 183 5.79 -1.22 10.94
CA TRP A 183 7.09 -1.81 11.17
C TRP A 183 7.32 -2.96 10.20
N PRO A 184 7.93 -2.69 9.02
CA PRO A 184 8.38 -3.74 8.13
C PRO A 184 9.58 -4.50 8.71
N ASP A 185 9.78 -5.75 8.27
CA ASP A 185 10.94 -6.52 8.69
C ASP A 185 12.24 -5.88 8.18
N ILE A 186 12.23 -5.33 6.97
CA ILE A 186 13.34 -4.56 6.40
C ILE A 186 12.79 -3.30 5.72
N VAL A 187 13.40 -2.15 6.02
CA VAL A 187 13.09 -0.84 5.43
C VAL A 187 14.27 -0.43 4.56
N ILE A 188 14.00 -0.13 3.30
CA ILE A 188 14.98 0.40 2.32
C ILE A 188 14.51 1.79 1.92
N ASP A 189 14.96 2.82 2.65
CA ASP A 189 14.48 4.20 2.46
C ASP A 189 14.94 4.79 1.13
N GLU A 190 16.17 4.51 0.71
CA GLU A 190 16.76 4.99 -0.53
C GLU A 190 15.95 4.57 -1.76
N LEU A 191 15.32 3.39 -1.67
CA LEU A 191 14.49 2.84 -2.73
C LEU A 191 12.98 2.93 -2.42
N ARG A 192 12.60 3.44 -1.26
CA ARG A 192 11.18 3.44 -0.81
C ARG A 192 10.52 2.08 -0.94
N VAL A 193 11.22 1.04 -0.50
CA VAL A 193 10.73 -0.34 -0.52
C VAL A 193 10.79 -0.93 0.89
N ALA A 194 9.69 -1.54 1.28
CA ALA A 194 9.57 -2.34 2.49
C ALA A 194 9.60 -3.82 2.11
N ILE A 195 10.32 -4.64 2.89
CA ILE A 195 10.36 -6.08 2.69
C ILE A 195 9.75 -6.76 3.91
N GLU A 196 8.89 -7.75 3.68
CA GLU A 196 8.24 -8.59 4.69
C GLU A 196 8.64 -10.06 4.44
N TYR A 197 8.93 -10.79 5.50
CA TYR A 197 9.27 -12.20 5.43
C TYR A 197 8.19 -13.04 6.11
N ASP A 198 7.31 -13.63 5.31
CA ASP A 198 6.12 -14.31 5.78
C ASP A 198 6.30 -15.84 5.78
N THR A 199 6.01 -16.45 6.91
CA THR A 199 5.94 -17.92 7.05
C THR A 199 4.59 -18.32 7.63
N THR A 200 4.22 -19.58 7.50
CA THR A 200 3.00 -20.10 8.15
C THR A 200 3.16 -20.31 9.66
N GLY A 201 4.36 -20.05 10.19
CA GLY A 201 4.67 -20.34 11.59
C GLY A 201 4.65 -21.84 11.94
N ARG A 202 4.84 -22.14 13.21
CA ARG A 202 4.86 -23.54 13.69
C ARG A 202 3.49 -24.22 13.58
N ASP A 203 2.42 -23.46 13.80
CA ASP A 203 1.05 -23.97 13.82
C ASP A 203 0.34 -23.87 12.46
N GLY A 204 1.03 -23.39 11.42
CA GLY A 204 0.48 -23.23 10.08
C GLY A 204 -0.59 -22.14 9.93
N LEU A 205 -0.77 -21.28 10.93
CA LEU A 205 -1.85 -20.26 11.01
C LEU A 205 -1.36 -18.82 10.86
N GLU A 206 -0.05 -18.59 10.73
CA GLU A 206 0.47 -17.25 10.49
C GLU A 206 0.26 -16.85 9.03
N HIS A 207 0.01 -15.56 8.81
CA HIS A 207 -0.21 -14.96 7.47
C HIS A 207 -1.33 -15.63 6.64
N VAL A 208 -2.35 -16.22 7.31
CA VAL A 208 -3.54 -16.79 6.67
C VAL A 208 -4.83 -16.22 7.26
N GLY A 209 -5.90 -16.18 6.47
CA GLY A 209 -7.21 -15.72 6.89
C GLY A 209 -7.20 -14.26 7.39
N ARG A 210 -7.61 -14.01 8.65
CA ARG A 210 -7.64 -12.66 9.22
C ARG A 210 -6.27 -11.99 9.31
N ARG A 211 -5.20 -12.76 9.50
CA ARG A 211 -3.83 -12.24 9.54
C ARG A 211 -3.40 -11.77 8.15
N GLU A 212 -3.76 -12.49 7.10
CA GLU A 212 -3.51 -12.05 5.72
C GLU A 212 -4.22 -10.72 5.40
N GLU A 213 -5.45 -10.50 5.88
CA GLU A 213 -6.12 -9.21 5.70
C GLU A 213 -5.39 -8.07 6.45
N THR A 214 -4.81 -8.36 7.60
CA THR A 214 -3.95 -7.41 8.33
C THR A 214 -2.69 -7.07 7.52
N ASP A 215 -2.07 -8.07 6.89
CA ASP A 215 -0.92 -7.89 6.00
C ASP A 215 -1.29 -7.00 4.81
N ARG A 216 -2.43 -7.27 4.16
CA ARG A 216 -2.96 -6.44 3.07
C ARG A 216 -3.24 -5.00 3.53
N GLN A 217 -3.74 -4.82 4.75
CA GLN A 217 -3.97 -3.49 5.31
C GLN A 217 -2.64 -2.74 5.52
N LYS A 218 -1.61 -3.42 6.04
CA LYS A 218 -0.26 -2.87 6.20
C LYS A 218 0.31 -2.42 4.84
N ASP A 219 0.20 -3.27 3.82
CA ASP A 219 0.66 -2.98 2.46
C ASP A 219 -0.05 -1.75 1.86
N ARG A 220 -1.37 -1.65 2.04
CA ARG A 220 -2.14 -0.47 1.59
C ARG A 220 -1.67 0.82 2.25
N LEU A 221 -1.35 0.77 3.53
CA LEU A 221 -0.85 1.93 4.27
C LEU A 221 0.53 2.35 3.80
N LEU A 222 1.43 1.40 3.55
CA LEU A 222 2.75 1.65 3.00
C LEU A 222 2.65 2.25 1.60
N ARG A 223 1.84 1.67 0.70
CA ARG A 223 1.63 2.23 -0.65
C ARG A 223 1.02 3.64 -0.61
N ALA A 224 0.07 3.88 0.29
CA ALA A 224 -0.50 5.21 0.50
C ALA A 224 0.52 6.24 1.03
N ALA A 225 1.61 5.78 1.61
CA ALA A 225 2.75 6.56 2.06
C ALA A 225 3.87 6.69 0.99
N GLY A 226 3.66 6.14 -0.22
CA GLY A 226 4.62 6.22 -1.34
C GLY A 226 5.68 5.11 -1.34
N TRP A 227 5.42 4.02 -0.62
CA TRP A 227 6.29 2.84 -0.54
C TRP A 227 5.76 1.70 -1.39
N GLU A 228 6.67 0.88 -1.91
CA GLU A 228 6.32 -0.44 -2.45
C GLU A 228 6.65 -1.53 -1.44
N VAL A 229 6.00 -2.68 -1.58
CA VAL A 229 6.16 -3.80 -0.65
C VAL A 229 6.52 -5.06 -1.41
N ILE A 230 7.62 -5.70 -1.01
CA ILE A 230 8.03 -7.02 -1.45
C ILE A 230 7.78 -7.99 -0.30
N ARG A 231 6.90 -8.98 -0.49
CA ARG A 231 6.72 -10.07 0.47
C ARG A 231 7.43 -11.32 0.01
N ILE A 232 8.22 -11.90 0.90
CA ILE A 232 8.80 -13.22 0.69
C ILE A 232 7.88 -14.22 1.36
N ARG A 233 7.06 -14.87 0.55
CA ARG A 233 5.99 -15.79 0.99
C ARG A 233 6.52 -17.20 1.03
N CYS A 234 6.76 -17.75 2.21
CA CYS A 234 7.35 -19.06 2.41
C CYS A 234 6.30 -20.16 2.65
N GLY A 235 6.66 -21.38 2.35
CA GLY A 235 5.80 -22.56 2.54
C GLY A 235 4.67 -22.61 1.50
N LYS A 236 3.41 -22.68 1.98
CA LYS A 236 2.21 -22.76 1.13
C LYS A 236 1.52 -21.41 0.96
N LEU A 237 2.13 -20.31 1.42
CA LEU A 237 1.56 -18.97 1.31
C LEU A 237 1.51 -18.53 -0.16
N LYS A 238 0.35 -18.02 -0.59
CA LYS A 238 0.16 -17.48 -1.93
C LYS A 238 0.55 -15.99 -1.97
N PRO A 239 1.00 -15.48 -3.12
CA PRO A 239 1.21 -14.04 -3.29
C PRO A 239 -0.05 -13.24 -2.97
N ILE A 240 0.11 -12.07 -2.35
CA ILE A 240 -0.96 -11.11 -2.04
C ILE A 240 -0.72 -9.73 -2.64
N GLY A 241 0.49 -9.50 -3.14
CA GLY A 241 0.91 -8.27 -3.81
C GLY A 241 1.65 -8.53 -5.12
N PRO A 242 1.83 -7.48 -5.95
CA PRO A 242 2.41 -7.62 -7.30
C PRO A 242 3.91 -7.98 -7.27
N TRP A 243 4.61 -7.64 -6.18
CA TRP A 243 6.05 -7.83 -6.05
C TRP A 243 6.44 -9.04 -5.21
N ASP A 244 5.46 -9.86 -4.83
CA ASP A 244 5.68 -10.97 -3.93
C ASP A 244 6.57 -12.07 -4.55
N ILE A 245 7.37 -12.67 -3.68
CA ILE A 245 8.30 -13.74 -4.02
C ILE A 245 7.89 -15.01 -3.27
N VAL A 246 7.49 -16.06 -3.97
CA VAL A 246 7.29 -17.38 -3.36
C VAL A 246 8.64 -18.06 -3.20
N ALA A 247 8.99 -18.44 -1.99
CA ALA A 247 10.27 -19.08 -1.67
C ALA A 247 10.10 -20.21 -0.64
N THR A 248 11.09 -21.07 -0.51
CA THR A 248 11.14 -22.10 0.55
C THR A 248 11.84 -21.60 1.80
N GLY A 249 12.52 -20.45 1.72
CA GLY A 249 13.29 -19.86 2.81
C GLY A 249 14.31 -18.84 2.29
N VAL A 250 15.16 -18.35 3.18
CA VAL A 250 16.26 -17.43 2.84
C VAL A 250 17.39 -18.22 2.18
N SER A 251 17.73 -17.84 0.94
CA SER A 251 18.80 -18.44 0.15
C SER A 251 19.45 -17.37 -0.75
N ALA A 252 20.59 -17.67 -1.37
CA ALA A 252 21.18 -16.77 -2.36
C ALA A 252 20.18 -16.45 -3.48
N LYS A 253 19.48 -17.45 -3.99
CA LYS A 253 18.44 -17.30 -5.02
C LYS A 253 17.29 -16.41 -4.57
N THR A 254 16.90 -16.48 -3.28
CA THR A 254 15.85 -15.60 -2.73
C THR A 254 16.33 -14.14 -2.72
N VAL A 255 17.58 -13.91 -2.33
CA VAL A 255 18.20 -12.57 -2.32
C VAL A 255 18.32 -12.02 -3.75
N ASP A 256 18.75 -12.84 -4.71
CA ASP A 256 18.84 -12.42 -6.11
C ASP A 256 17.46 -11.98 -6.64
N ARG A 257 16.40 -12.74 -6.35
CA ARG A 257 15.02 -12.37 -6.70
C ARG A 257 14.55 -11.09 -6.02
N VAL A 258 14.97 -10.83 -4.77
CA VAL A 258 14.67 -9.53 -4.12
C VAL A 258 15.32 -8.40 -4.90
N ILE A 259 16.59 -8.54 -5.29
CA ILE A 259 17.31 -7.52 -6.07
C ILE A 259 16.63 -7.32 -7.45
N GLU A 260 16.22 -8.39 -8.13
CA GLU A 260 15.44 -8.31 -9.36
C GLU A 260 14.14 -7.50 -9.16
N ARG A 261 13.40 -7.75 -8.08
CA ARG A 261 12.20 -6.97 -7.75
C ARG A 261 12.51 -5.49 -7.47
N LEU A 262 13.62 -5.19 -6.78
CA LEU A 262 14.05 -3.81 -6.59
C LEU A 262 14.30 -3.12 -7.94
N CYS A 263 14.97 -3.81 -8.89
CA CYS A 263 15.19 -3.32 -10.25
C CYS A 263 13.88 -3.11 -11.02
N GLU A 264 12.94 -4.03 -10.93
CA GLU A 264 11.61 -3.89 -11.54
C GLU A 264 10.82 -2.69 -10.97
N ILE A 265 10.94 -2.44 -9.66
CA ILE A 265 10.23 -1.35 -8.96
C ILE A 265 10.86 0.01 -9.26
N ARG A 266 12.19 0.12 -9.27
CA ARG A 266 12.90 1.41 -9.30
C ARG A 266 13.74 1.64 -10.56
N GLY A 267 13.97 0.59 -11.33
CA GLY A 267 14.84 0.59 -12.50
C GLY A 267 16.29 0.16 -12.17
N ASP A 268 16.91 -0.52 -13.12
CA ASP A 268 18.24 -1.11 -12.95
C ASP A 268 19.29 -0.06 -12.58
N LEU A 269 19.29 1.07 -13.26
CA LEU A 269 20.29 2.13 -13.05
C LEU A 269 20.30 2.64 -11.61
N ILE A 270 19.13 2.82 -11.01
CA ILE A 270 19.02 3.32 -9.64
C ILE A 270 19.51 2.26 -8.65
N VAL A 271 19.12 1.00 -8.84
CA VAL A 271 19.53 -0.09 -7.93
C VAL A 271 21.02 -0.38 -8.04
N GLU A 272 21.59 -0.31 -9.24
CA GLU A 272 23.03 -0.50 -9.46
C GLU A 272 23.89 0.55 -8.75
N CYS A 273 23.38 1.77 -8.53
CA CYS A 273 24.09 2.78 -7.72
C CYS A 273 24.33 2.35 -6.27
N TYR A 274 23.50 1.45 -5.77
CA TYR A 274 23.62 0.91 -4.39
C TYR A 274 24.24 -0.48 -4.36
N ARG A 275 24.59 -1.09 -5.49
CA ARG A 275 25.22 -2.41 -5.51
C ARG A 275 26.65 -2.36 -5.03
N LEU A 276 26.97 -3.17 -4.03
CA LEU A 276 28.35 -3.42 -3.67
C LEU A 276 29.00 -4.25 -4.77
N THR A 277 29.90 -3.65 -5.54
CA THR A 277 30.78 -4.38 -6.43
C THR A 277 31.60 -5.34 -5.59
N ALA A 278 31.55 -6.64 -5.90
CA ALA A 278 32.48 -7.59 -5.35
C ALA A 278 33.89 -7.04 -5.67
N ARG A 279 34.61 -6.55 -4.67
CA ARG A 279 36.04 -6.28 -4.85
C ARG A 279 36.64 -7.62 -5.22
N LEU A 280 37.07 -7.74 -6.47
CA LEU A 280 37.93 -8.80 -6.93
C LEU A 280 39.20 -8.70 -6.06
N GLY A 281 39.26 -9.55 -5.03
CA GLY A 281 40.44 -9.77 -4.21
C GLY A 281 41.32 -10.80 -4.86
#